data_c17e6297f84b045c3ef43d35d97d9245
#
_entry.id   c17e6297f84b045c3ef43d35d97d9245
#
_cell.length_a   1.000
_cell.length_b   1.000
_cell.length_c   1.000
_cell.angle_alpha   90.00
_cell.angle_beta   90.00
_cell.angle_gamma   90.00
#
_symmetry.space_group_name_H-M   'P 1'
#
loop_
_entity.id
_entity.type
_entity.pdbx_description
1 polymer ?
#
loop_
_entity_poly.entity_id
_entity_poly.type
_entity_poly.pdbx_seq_one_letter_code
_entity_poly.pdbx_strand_id
1 'polypeptide(L)'
;MTTTTLDRGHGNSDSQRFLASVTNFGGDHTTGDAHPQFVSASDSSPSNYRSTPSASTTGNMAREASDPSETEIPAPLTPYLFTPELGLLAQQLDDFENLRKAQANRLRIFTRDETDSDGEMRGFALEEDNPAVIAVQINLDQLESLEHKTVLALQKVMRSNPLNEWRKTQLGVGEKTLARLLNAIGDPYVRTDNHQPRTVSQLWAYCGLHTLPSTSRLSITQDDSVEGTTLAGSQKSNETQDSIAPGTNVAAKRMKGRQANWSTIAKTRAYLIAEACVKAGVRKDADGNRYAKDGSEYAQLYIDRRNHTAETHPEWTALHSQNDALRIVSKRILRNLWRAARDIHMNDKEASIGI
;
A
#
# COMPACT_ATOMS: atom_id res chain seq x y z
N MET A 1 -3.36 -61.17 -7.91
CA MET A 1 -2.14 -60.33 -7.77
C MET A 1 -1.90 -59.70 -9.12
N THR A 2 -2.34 -58.48 -9.31
CA THR A 2 -2.17 -57.69 -10.57
C THR A 2 -1.71 -56.32 -10.20
N THR A 3 -0.44 -56.08 -10.44
CA THR A 3 0.26 -54.82 -10.18
C THR A 3 -0.04 -53.85 -11.34
N THR A 4 -0.70 -52.75 -11.08
CA THR A 4 -0.94 -51.64 -12.02
C THR A 4 0.13 -50.59 -11.84
N THR A 5 1.01 -50.46 -12.80
CA THR A 5 2.06 -49.42 -12.88
C THR A 5 1.43 -48.12 -13.39
N LEU A 6 1.52 -47.04 -12.61
CA LEU A 6 1.13 -45.68 -13.01
C LEU A 6 2.29 -45.02 -13.76
N ASP A 7 2.06 -44.78 -15.03
CA ASP A 7 2.91 -44.03 -15.93
C ASP A 7 2.80 -42.53 -15.64
N ARG A 8 3.93 -41.87 -15.31
CA ARG A 8 4.03 -40.41 -15.14
C ARG A 8 4.45 -39.80 -16.46
N GLY A 9 3.45 -39.36 -17.25
CA GLY A 9 3.68 -38.63 -18.48
C GLY A 9 4.37 -37.28 -18.26
N HIS A 10 5.47 -37.08 -18.93
CA HIS A 10 6.20 -35.84 -19.14
C HIS A 10 5.37 -34.87 -19.99
N GLY A 11 5.01 -33.74 -19.42
CA GLY A 11 4.43 -32.61 -20.11
C GLY A 11 5.22 -31.33 -19.79
N ASN A 12 6.30 -31.10 -20.50
CA ASN A 12 6.91 -29.76 -20.53
C ASN A 12 8.00 -29.67 -21.65
N SER A 13 7.59 -29.68 -22.91
CA SER A 13 8.53 -29.47 -24.03
C SER A 13 8.03 -28.58 -25.17
N ASP A 14 6.77 -28.09 -25.14
CA ASP A 14 6.24 -27.35 -26.29
C ASP A 14 6.46 -25.82 -26.19
N SER A 15 6.64 -25.27 -24.99
CA SER A 15 6.89 -23.81 -24.81
C SER A 15 8.29 -23.33 -25.25
N GLN A 16 9.25 -24.25 -25.41
CA GLN A 16 10.62 -23.88 -25.85
C GLN A 16 10.83 -23.93 -27.36
N ARG A 17 9.94 -24.53 -28.12
CA ARG A 17 10.07 -24.60 -29.58
C ARG A 17 9.59 -23.35 -30.31
N PHE A 18 8.75 -22.52 -29.65
CA PHE A 18 8.19 -21.34 -30.30
C PHE A 18 9.16 -20.15 -30.37
N LEU A 19 10.16 -20.08 -29.47
CA LEU A 19 11.13 -18.97 -29.40
C LEU A 19 12.28 -19.08 -30.45
N ALA A 20 12.43 -20.17 -31.12
CA ALA A 20 13.53 -20.38 -32.08
C ALA A 20 13.19 -19.99 -33.52
N SER A 21 11.95 -19.67 -33.87
CA SER A 21 11.53 -19.41 -35.27
C SER A 21 11.39 -17.93 -35.65
N VAL A 22 11.55 -16.98 -34.72
CA VAL A 22 11.29 -15.57 -35.00
C VAL A 22 12.56 -14.72 -35.25
N THR A 23 13.77 -15.30 -35.22
CA THR A 23 15.03 -14.54 -35.35
C THR A 23 15.59 -14.41 -36.77
N ASN A 24 14.82 -14.69 -37.81
CA ASN A 24 15.28 -14.50 -39.20
C ASN A 24 14.26 -13.75 -40.06
N PHE A 25 14.15 -12.43 -39.83
CA PHE A 25 13.67 -11.51 -40.87
C PHE A 25 14.65 -10.31 -40.95
N GLY A 26 15.74 -10.55 -41.64
CA GLY A 26 16.54 -9.48 -42.20
C GLY A 26 16.00 -9.20 -43.61
N GLY A 27 15.47 -8.03 -43.82
CA GLY A 27 15.01 -7.54 -45.11
C GLY A 27 15.27 -6.06 -45.22
N ASP A 28 16.35 -5.68 -45.95
CA ASP A 28 16.63 -4.33 -46.40
C ASP A 28 15.43 -3.71 -47.12
N HIS A 29 15.01 -2.55 -46.71
CA HIS A 29 14.45 -1.52 -47.60
C HIS A 29 14.77 -0.13 -47.10
N THR A 30 15.71 0.49 -47.80
CA THR A 30 15.93 1.94 -47.89
C THR A 30 14.70 2.63 -48.49
N THR A 31 14.35 3.76 -47.96
CA THR A 31 13.92 5.04 -48.53
C THR A 31 12.70 5.65 -47.83
N GLY A 32 12.81 6.92 -47.49
CA GLY A 32 11.65 7.83 -47.41
C GLY A 32 11.48 8.57 -46.10
N ASP A 33 12.12 9.74 -46.02
CA ASP A 33 11.90 10.80 -45.03
C ASP A 33 10.42 11.12 -44.76
N ALA A 34 10.03 11.12 -43.49
CA ALA A 34 9.05 12.05 -42.94
C ALA A 34 9.12 12.03 -41.40
N HIS A 35 9.79 13.02 -40.86
CA HIS A 35 9.75 13.35 -39.44
C HIS A 35 8.38 13.93 -39.05
N PRO A 36 7.68 13.43 -38.05
CA PRO A 36 6.74 14.25 -37.31
C PRO A 36 7.47 14.92 -36.14
N GLN A 37 7.47 16.24 -36.19
CA GLN A 37 7.95 17.12 -35.15
C GLN A 37 7.15 16.88 -33.85
N PHE A 38 7.86 16.45 -32.82
CA PHE A 38 7.36 16.40 -31.45
C PHE A 38 7.40 17.82 -30.89
N VAL A 39 6.22 18.45 -30.75
CA VAL A 39 6.08 19.72 -30.05
C VAL A 39 6.20 19.46 -28.58
N SER A 40 7.32 19.86 -28.00
CA SER A 40 7.52 19.92 -26.55
C SER A 40 6.67 21.03 -25.96
N ALA A 41 5.66 20.67 -25.17
CA ALA A 41 4.99 21.61 -24.28
C ALA A 41 5.85 21.81 -23.04
N SER A 42 6.45 22.97 -22.97
CA SER A 42 7.22 23.49 -21.85
C SER A 42 6.32 23.89 -20.69
N ASP A 43 6.70 23.45 -19.51
CA ASP A 43 6.79 24.16 -18.24
C ASP A 43 5.82 25.29 -17.91
N SER A 44 5.14 25.11 -16.79
CA SER A 44 4.93 26.20 -15.85
C SER A 44 4.65 25.67 -14.44
N SER A 45 5.69 25.60 -13.64
CA SER A 45 5.58 25.59 -12.17
C SER A 45 5.59 27.04 -11.68
N PRO A 46 4.75 27.45 -10.77
CA PRO A 46 5.01 28.62 -9.94
C PRO A 46 5.42 28.20 -8.52
N SER A 47 6.69 28.32 -8.25
CA SER A 47 7.21 28.46 -6.89
C SER A 47 6.93 29.88 -6.41
N ASN A 48 6.11 30.05 -5.39
CA ASN A 48 6.04 31.29 -4.62
C ASN A 48 6.25 30.99 -3.14
N TYR A 49 7.50 30.98 -2.72
CA TYR A 49 7.88 31.24 -1.35
C TYR A 49 8.24 32.71 -1.21
N ARG A 50 7.37 33.48 -0.60
CA ARG A 50 7.61 34.87 -0.24
C ARG A 50 8.13 34.91 1.18
N SER A 51 9.42 35.13 1.33
CA SER A 51 10.07 35.53 2.57
C SER A 51 9.87 37.02 2.80
N THR A 52 9.34 37.41 3.91
CA THR A 52 9.39 38.78 4.43
C THR A 52 10.34 38.83 5.63
N PRO A 53 11.30 39.73 5.67
CA PRO A 53 12.05 40.03 6.89
C PRO A 53 11.35 41.14 7.67
N SER A 54 11.16 40.97 8.96
CA SER A 54 10.89 42.10 9.88
C SER A 54 12.00 42.20 10.89
N ALA A 55 12.77 43.24 10.76
CA ALA A 55 13.68 43.74 11.75
C ALA A 55 12.94 44.75 12.68
N SER A 56 13.20 44.72 13.98
CA SER A 56 13.28 45.84 14.89
C SER A 56 13.79 45.34 16.24
N THR A 57 14.93 45.63 16.58
CA THR A 57 15.67 46.64 17.33
C THR A 57 15.11 46.96 18.72
N THR A 58 16.07 46.85 19.65
CA THR A 58 16.27 47.56 20.93
C THR A 58 15.61 47.04 22.20
N GLY A 59 16.50 46.83 23.18
CA GLY A 59 16.17 46.94 24.58
C GLY A 59 17.02 46.11 25.53
N ASN A 60 18.17 46.60 25.84
CA ASN A 60 19.07 46.24 26.92
C ASN A 60 18.34 45.96 28.24
N MET A 61 18.65 44.90 28.96
CA MET A 61 19.09 44.96 30.36
C MET A 61 19.54 43.59 30.84
N ALA A 62 20.79 43.57 31.29
CA ALA A 62 21.43 42.47 31.96
C ALA A 62 20.68 42.03 33.22
N ARG A 63 20.42 40.73 33.34
CA ARG A 63 20.25 40.06 34.63
C ARG A 63 20.87 38.66 34.50
N GLU A 64 22.08 38.53 35.01
CA GLU A 64 22.65 37.22 35.29
C GLU A 64 21.73 36.50 36.27
N ALA A 65 21.09 35.45 35.77
CA ALA A 65 20.52 34.40 36.58
C ALA A 65 21.07 33.10 36.01
N SER A 66 21.87 32.44 36.81
CA SER A 66 22.40 31.10 36.60
C SER A 66 21.28 30.15 36.19
N ASP A 67 21.32 29.70 34.94
CA ASP A 67 20.37 28.77 34.35
C ASP A 67 20.68 27.36 34.86
N PRO A 68 19.72 26.67 35.48
CA PRO A 68 19.85 25.29 35.87
C PRO A 68 19.49 24.43 34.64
N SER A 69 20.44 23.61 34.24
CA SER A 69 20.30 22.48 33.31
C SER A 69 19.92 22.84 31.87
N GLU A 70 20.94 22.97 31.02
CA GLU A 70 20.85 22.60 29.63
C GLU A 70 20.28 21.17 29.57
N THR A 71 19.02 21.06 29.30
CA THR A 71 18.42 19.80 28.89
C THR A 71 19.09 19.45 27.56
N GLU A 72 20.06 18.59 27.62
CA GLU A 72 20.77 18.05 26.45
C GLU A 72 19.71 17.55 25.45
N ILE A 73 19.50 18.30 24.39
CA ILE A 73 18.60 17.90 23.31
C ILE A 73 19.21 16.64 22.72
N PRO A 74 18.55 15.48 22.86
CA PRO A 74 19.12 14.23 22.37
C PRO A 74 19.42 14.37 20.89
N ALA A 75 20.61 13.90 20.48
CA ALA A 75 21.03 13.90 19.07
C ALA A 75 19.94 13.31 18.18
N PRO A 76 19.67 13.92 17.00
CA PRO A 76 18.64 13.45 16.11
C PRO A 76 18.92 12.01 15.66
N LEU A 77 17.89 11.16 15.73
CA LEU A 77 17.98 9.76 15.30
C LEU A 77 18.02 9.69 13.77
N THR A 78 18.85 8.79 13.23
CA THR A 78 18.91 8.57 11.77
C THR A 78 17.83 7.56 11.36
N PRO A 79 16.96 7.83 10.37
CA PRO A 79 15.92 6.90 9.93
C PRO A 79 16.50 5.81 8.99
N TYR A 80 17.43 4.97 9.50
CA TYR A 80 18.18 4.00 8.70
C TYR A 80 17.45 2.71 8.38
N LEU A 81 16.29 2.45 9.02
CA LEU A 81 15.48 1.27 8.71
C LEU A 81 14.71 1.39 7.38
N PHE A 82 14.69 2.58 6.81
CA PHE A 82 14.23 2.84 5.45
C PHE A 82 15.38 3.45 4.64
N THR A 83 15.86 2.71 3.63
CA THR A 83 16.94 3.18 2.77
C THR A 83 16.43 3.66 1.41
N PRO A 84 17.13 4.59 0.73
CA PRO A 84 16.75 5.05 -0.60
C PRO A 84 16.66 3.92 -1.63
N GLU A 85 17.53 2.90 -1.54
CA GLU A 85 17.53 1.73 -2.44
C GLU A 85 16.26 0.92 -2.28
N LEU A 86 15.82 0.68 -1.02
CA LEU A 86 14.57 -0.01 -0.74
C LEU A 86 13.38 0.78 -1.31
N GLY A 87 13.40 2.12 -1.15
CA GLY A 87 12.39 3.01 -1.69
C GLY A 87 12.30 2.94 -3.20
N LEU A 88 13.44 3.06 -3.89
CA LEU A 88 13.53 3.01 -5.35
C LEU A 88 12.99 1.68 -5.91
N LEU A 89 13.45 0.55 -5.36
CA LEU A 89 13.00 -0.77 -5.82
C LEU A 89 11.52 -1.01 -5.54
N ALA A 90 10.99 -0.51 -4.42
CA ALA A 90 9.57 -0.63 -4.10
C ALA A 90 8.69 0.20 -5.04
N GLN A 91 9.12 1.42 -5.42
CA GLN A 91 8.44 2.26 -6.40
C GLN A 91 8.49 1.62 -7.80
N GLN A 92 9.67 1.20 -8.25
CA GLN A 92 9.83 0.52 -9.53
C GLN A 92 8.94 -0.73 -9.65
N LEU A 93 8.82 -1.48 -8.56
CA LEU A 93 7.93 -2.65 -8.51
C LEU A 93 6.46 -2.24 -8.67
N ASP A 94 6.02 -1.15 -8.02
CA ASP A 94 4.66 -0.62 -8.16
C ASP A 94 4.38 -0.19 -9.61
N ASP A 95 5.34 0.43 -10.28
CA ASP A 95 5.23 0.86 -11.68
C ASP A 95 5.09 -0.33 -12.62
N PHE A 96 5.95 -1.36 -12.48
CA PHE A 96 5.86 -2.56 -13.30
C PHE A 96 4.55 -3.33 -13.08
N GLU A 97 4.10 -3.49 -11.82
CA GLU A 97 2.80 -4.10 -11.54
C GLU A 97 1.64 -3.33 -12.19
N ASN A 98 1.67 -2.00 -12.16
CA ASN A 98 0.62 -1.18 -12.76
C ASN A 98 0.62 -1.29 -14.29
N LEU A 99 1.80 -1.24 -14.92
CA LEU A 99 1.94 -1.41 -16.37
C LEU A 99 1.51 -2.80 -16.81
N ARG A 100 1.93 -3.86 -16.10
CA ARG A 100 1.53 -5.23 -16.40
C ARG A 100 0.01 -5.40 -16.32
N LYS A 101 -0.63 -4.90 -15.26
CA LYS A 101 -2.09 -4.94 -15.12
C LYS A 101 -2.80 -4.19 -16.25
N ALA A 102 -2.27 -3.04 -16.67
CA ALA A 102 -2.81 -2.28 -17.77
C ALA A 102 -2.70 -3.05 -19.10
N GLN A 103 -1.55 -3.70 -19.37
CA GLN A 103 -1.37 -4.52 -20.57
C GLN A 103 -2.26 -5.77 -20.54
N ALA A 104 -2.34 -6.47 -19.42
CA ALA A 104 -3.23 -7.63 -19.27
C ALA A 104 -4.71 -7.26 -19.51
N ASN A 105 -5.15 -6.09 -19.01
CA ASN A 105 -6.51 -5.61 -19.28
C ASN A 105 -6.73 -5.27 -20.77
N ARG A 106 -5.74 -4.68 -21.46
CA ARG A 106 -5.82 -4.42 -22.89
C ARG A 106 -5.92 -5.73 -23.66
N LEU A 107 -5.06 -6.70 -23.36
CA LEU A 107 -5.09 -8.03 -23.99
C LEU A 107 -6.47 -8.65 -23.82
N ARG A 108 -7.01 -8.67 -22.61
CA ARG A 108 -8.36 -9.18 -22.34
C ARG A 108 -9.45 -8.47 -23.15
N ILE A 109 -9.36 -7.15 -23.35
CA ILE A 109 -10.34 -6.40 -24.16
C ILE A 109 -10.16 -6.78 -25.65
N PHE A 110 -8.94 -6.97 -26.13
CA PHE A 110 -8.69 -7.30 -27.53
C PHE A 110 -9.19 -8.71 -27.90
N THR A 111 -9.01 -9.69 -27.00
CA THR A 111 -9.36 -11.10 -27.26
C THR A 111 -10.75 -11.50 -26.81
N ARG A 112 -11.44 -10.65 -26.01
CA ARG A 112 -12.78 -10.97 -25.50
C ARG A 112 -13.80 -11.01 -26.63
N ASP A 113 -14.48 -12.14 -26.76
CA ASP A 113 -15.57 -12.42 -27.72
C ASP A 113 -16.92 -12.63 -27.05
N GLU A 114 -16.98 -12.63 -25.72
CA GLU A 114 -18.21 -12.81 -24.94
C GLU A 114 -19.00 -11.50 -24.80
N THR A 115 -20.33 -11.63 -24.88
CA THR A 115 -21.24 -10.54 -24.55
C THR A 115 -21.39 -10.37 -23.04
N ASP A 116 -21.53 -9.13 -22.58
CA ASP A 116 -21.83 -8.83 -21.19
C ASP A 116 -23.27 -9.20 -20.81
N SER A 117 -23.59 -9.14 -19.51
CA SER A 117 -24.94 -9.45 -18.99
C SER A 117 -26.05 -8.56 -19.55
N ASP A 118 -25.72 -7.43 -20.16
CA ASP A 118 -26.62 -6.51 -20.86
C ASP A 118 -26.75 -6.82 -22.37
N GLY A 119 -26.08 -7.88 -22.87
CA GLY A 119 -26.10 -8.31 -24.26
C GLY A 119 -25.16 -7.52 -25.18
N GLU A 120 -24.38 -6.58 -24.66
CA GLU A 120 -23.42 -5.81 -25.45
C GLU A 120 -22.04 -6.50 -25.53
N MET A 121 -21.46 -6.52 -26.72
CA MET A 121 -20.06 -6.96 -26.92
C MET A 121 -19.13 -5.78 -26.65
N ARG A 122 -18.31 -5.89 -25.60
CA ARG A 122 -17.31 -4.85 -25.22
C ARG A 122 -15.87 -5.25 -25.52
N GLY A 123 -15.67 -6.34 -26.23
CA GLY A 123 -14.38 -6.81 -26.73
C GLY A 123 -14.27 -6.60 -28.23
N PHE A 124 -13.05 -6.87 -28.77
CA PHE A 124 -12.77 -6.79 -30.21
C PHE A 124 -12.76 -8.14 -30.89
N ALA A 125 -12.87 -9.24 -30.12
CA ALA A 125 -12.83 -10.64 -30.60
C ALA A 125 -11.65 -10.92 -31.57
N LEU A 126 -10.48 -10.30 -31.30
CA LEU A 126 -9.30 -10.55 -32.09
C LEU A 126 -8.73 -11.93 -31.77
N GLU A 127 -8.32 -12.65 -32.80
CA GLU A 127 -7.68 -13.94 -32.65
C GLU A 127 -6.27 -13.83 -32.07
N GLU A 128 -5.76 -14.92 -31.48
CA GLU A 128 -4.45 -14.94 -30.81
C GLU A 128 -3.28 -14.71 -31.80
N ASP A 129 -3.47 -15.06 -33.09
CA ASP A 129 -2.51 -14.84 -34.14
C ASP A 129 -2.48 -13.43 -34.72
N ASN A 130 -3.39 -12.57 -34.28
CA ASN A 130 -3.42 -11.17 -34.70
C ASN A 130 -2.13 -10.45 -34.27
N PRO A 131 -1.44 -9.74 -35.20
CA PRO A 131 -0.17 -9.07 -34.88
C PRO A 131 -0.25 -8.09 -33.70
N ALA A 132 -1.38 -7.42 -33.50
CA ALA A 132 -1.58 -6.52 -32.36
C ALA A 132 -1.67 -7.27 -31.03
N VAL A 133 -2.34 -8.45 -31.02
CA VAL A 133 -2.45 -9.32 -29.85
C VAL A 133 -1.07 -9.86 -29.49
N ILE A 134 -0.31 -10.37 -30.48
CA ILE A 134 1.05 -10.86 -30.29
C ILE A 134 1.96 -9.75 -29.71
N ALA A 135 1.92 -8.54 -30.25
CA ALA A 135 2.73 -7.43 -29.76
C ALA A 135 2.41 -7.08 -28.29
N VAL A 136 1.14 -7.07 -27.90
CA VAL A 136 0.74 -6.82 -26.50
C VAL A 136 1.16 -7.97 -25.59
N GLN A 137 1.07 -9.21 -26.04
CA GLN A 137 1.52 -10.38 -25.28
C GLN A 137 3.03 -10.34 -25.02
N ILE A 138 3.85 -10.04 -26.03
CA ILE A 138 5.31 -9.89 -25.88
C ILE A 138 5.63 -8.83 -24.83
N ASN A 139 4.96 -7.67 -24.86
CA ASN A 139 5.16 -6.62 -23.89
C ASN A 139 4.75 -7.09 -22.47
N LEU A 140 3.68 -7.85 -22.35
CA LEU A 140 3.22 -8.40 -21.07
C LEU A 140 4.26 -9.35 -20.48
N ASP A 141 4.80 -10.29 -21.27
CA ASP A 141 5.82 -11.24 -20.85
C ASP A 141 7.11 -10.53 -20.38
N GLN A 142 7.51 -9.48 -21.09
CA GLN A 142 8.66 -8.65 -20.70
C GLN A 142 8.42 -7.94 -19.36
N LEU A 143 7.24 -7.36 -19.16
CA LEU A 143 6.88 -6.70 -17.89
C LEU A 143 6.84 -7.70 -16.72
N GLU A 144 6.34 -8.92 -16.93
CA GLU A 144 6.35 -9.98 -15.92
C GLU A 144 7.79 -10.36 -15.53
N SER A 145 8.69 -10.47 -16.52
CA SER A 145 10.10 -10.72 -16.26
C SER A 145 10.76 -9.60 -15.47
N LEU A 146 10.48 -8.34 -15.82
CA LEU A 146 11.00 -7.16 -15.10
C LEU A 146 10.45 -7.09 -13.66
N GLU A 147 9.15 -7.31 -13.49
CA GLU A 147 8.51 -7.38 -12.17
C GLU A 147 9.19 -8.45 -11.30
N HIS A 148 9.38 -9.65 -11.85
CA HIS A 148 10.02 -10.75 -11.12
C HIS A 148 11.45 -10.41 -10.68
N LYS A 149 12.28 -9.85 -11.58
CA LYS A 149 13.65 -9.42 -11.27
C LYS A 149 13.67 -8.36 -10.17
N THR A 150 12.75 -7.39 -10.24
CA THR A 150 12.64 -6.33 -9.23
C THR A 150 12.19 -6.88 -7.87
N VAL A 151 11.28 -7.87 -7.85
CA VAL A 151 10.89 -8.57 -6.62
C VAL A 151 12.09 -9.24 -5.98
N LEU A 152 12.93 -9.96 -6.74
CA LEU A 152 14.12 -10.64 -6.21
C LEU A 152 15.13 -9.63 -5.64
N ALA A 153 15.37 -8.50 -6.34
CA ALA A 153 16.23 -7.44 -5.87
C ALA A 153 15.71 -6.81 -4.56
N LEU A 154 14.42 -6.49 -4.51
CA LEU A 154 13.77 -5.95 -3.32
C LEU A 154 13.84 -6.90 -2.12
N GLN A 155 13.61 -8.19 -2.35
CA GLN A 155 13.75 -9.22 -1.32
C GLN A 155 15.18 -9.31 -0.79
N LYS A 156 16.18 -9.21 -1.68
CA LYS A 156 17.60 -9.21 -1.27
C LYS A 156 17.91 -8.03 -0.35
N VAL A 157 17.50 -6.82 -0.70
CA VAL A 157 17.66 -5.63 0.14
C VAL A 157 16.92 -5.80 1.48
N MET A 158 15.69 -6.32 1.45
CA MET A 158 14.90 -6.52 2.68
C MET A 158 15.53 -7.56 3.63
N ARG A 159 16.21 -8.58 3.11
CA ARG A 159 16.91 -9.59 3.93
C ARG A 159 18.09 -9.01 4.70
N SER A 160 18.76 -7.99 4.20
CA SER A 160 19.83 -7.27 4.90
C SER A 160 19.32 -6.19 5.87
N ASN A 161 18.03 -5.87 5.83
CA ASN A 161 17.43 -4.88 6.71
C ASN A 161 17.28 -5.43 8.15
N PRO A 162 17.62 -4.66 9.21
CA PRO A 162 17.51 -5.11 10.60
C PRO A 162 16.09 -5.59 10.99
N LEU A 163 15.03 -5.02 10.39
CA LEU A 163 13.65 -5.46 10.63
C LEU A 163 13.35 -6.87 10.07
N ASN A 164 14.25 -7.45 9.30
CA ASN A 164 14.05 -8.80 8.77
C ASN A 164 13.98 -9.87 9.86
N GLU A 165 14.69 -9.70 10.96
CA GLU A 165 14.62 -10.65 12.09
C GLU A 165 13.23 -10.63 12.72
N TRP A 166 12.66 -9.44 12.97
CA TRP A 166 11.27 -9.34 13.40
C TRP A 166 10.32 -9.95 12.36
N ARG A 167 10.50 -9.66 11.07
CA ARG A 167 9.66 -10.22 10.00
C ARG A 167 9.60 -11.75 10.03
N LYS A 168 10.74 -12.41 10.22
CA LYS A 168 10.83 -13.88 10.27
C LYS A 168 9.95 -14.50 11.36
N THR A 169 9.73 -13.78 12.45
CA THR A 169 8.87 -14.24 13.57
C THR A 169 7.38 -14.03 13.28
N GLN A 170 7.01 -13.31 12.21
CA GLN A 170 5.63 -12.96 11.92
C GLN A 170 5.07 -13.80 10.76
N LEU A 171 4.12 -14.68 11.05
CA LEU A 171 3.46 -15.49 10.03
C LEU A 171 2.65 -14.60 9.06
N GLY A 172 2.94 -14.72 7.76
CA GLY A 172 2.25 -13.99 6.71
C GLY A 172 2.86 -12.63 6.35
N VAL A 173 3.88 -12.15 7.09
CA VAL A 173 4.61 -10.93 6.73
C VAL A 173 5.73 -11.29 5.76
N GLY A 174 5.50 -11.05 4.46
CA GLY A 174 6.49 -11.29 3.41
C GLY A 174 7.48 -10.13 3.24
N GLU A 175 8.67 -10.41 2.69
CA GLU A 175 9.70 -9.41 2.39
C GLU A 175 9.17 -8.32 1.45
N LYS A 176 8.52 -8.71 0.35
CA LYS A 176 7.91 -7.80 -0.63
C LYS A 176 6.89 -6.87 0.02
N THR A 177 6.01 -7.41 0.86
CA THR A 177 4.92 -6.63 1.48
C THR A 177 5.43 -5.68 2.55
N LEU A 178 6.41 -6.12 3.36
CA LEU A 178 7.05 -5.28 4.37
C LEU A 178 7.85 -4.15 3.72
N ALA A 179 8.65 -4.43 2.69
CA ALA A 179 9.42 -3.42 1.97
C ALA A 179 8.52 -2.33 1.36
N ARG A 180 7.39 -2.72 0.77
CA ARG A 180 6.41 -1.75 0.21
C ARG A 180 5.68 -0.97 1.30
N LEU A 181 5.47 -1.55 2.49
CA LEU A 181 4.94 -0.80 3.63
C LEU A 181 5.97 0.22 4.11
N LEU A 182 7.25 -0.16 4.27
CA LEU A 182 8.34 0.75 4.66
C LEU A 182 8.50 1.89 3.65
N ASN A 183 8.38 1.63 2.34
CA ASN A 183 8.35 2.68 1.33
C ASN A 183 7.21 3.69 1.54
N ALA A 184 6.06 3.22 2.01
CA ALA A 184 4.90 4.08 2.22
C ALA A 184 4.93 4.86 3.55
N ILE A 185 5.59 4.35 4.60
CA ILE A 185 5.60 4.95 5.94
C ILE A 185 6.96 5.54 6.36
N GLY A 186 8.03 5.22 5.62
CA GLY A 186 9.41 5.48 6.04
C GLY A 186 9.84 4.57 7.19
N ASP A 187 10.79 5.04 7.99
CA ASP A 187 11.19 4.37 9.23
C ASP A 187 9.99 4.32 10.20
N PRO A 188 9.65 3.15 10.77
CA PRO A 188 8.48 3.03 11.65
C PRO A 188 8.59 3.83 12.94
N TYR A 189 9.78 4.09 13.46
CA TYR A 189 10.02 4.76 14.73
C TYR A 189 10.48 6.21 14.56
N VAL A 190 11.33 6.50 13.57
CA VAL A 190 11.91 7.82 13.34
C VAL A 190 11.21 8.50 12.17
N ARG A 191 10.83 9.76 12.35
CA ARG A 191 10.24 10.57 11.29
C ARG A 191 11.31 11.06 10.32
N THR A 192 11.03 10.98 9.03
CA THR A 192 11.96 11.42 7.98
C THR A 192 12.10 12.94 7.89
N ASP A 193 11.05 13.68 8.28
CA ASP A 193 10.98 15.15 8.14
C ASP A 193 11.78 15.91 9.22
N ASN A 194 11.84 15.38 10.44
CA ASN A 194 12.48 16.07 11.57
C ASN A 194 13.40 15.19 12.41
N HIS A 195 13.60 13.93 12.00
CA HIS A 195 14.48 12.95 12.67
C HIS A 195 14.11 12.72 14.15
N GLN A 196 12.86 12.98 14.52
CA GLN A 196 12.35 12.76 15.87
C GLN A 196 11.59 11.44 15.98
N PRO A 197 11.59 10.81 17.16
CA PRO A 197 10.77 9.64 17.40
C PRO A 197 9.28 9.96 17.22
N ARG A 198 8.53 9.07 16.59
CA ARG A 198 7.07 9.16 16.54
C ARG A 198 6.43 8.16 17.48
N THR A 199 5.25 8.48 17.97
CA THR A 199 4.43 7.56 18.75
C THR A 199 3.68 6.58 17.84
N VAL A 200 3.24 5.44 18.40
CA VAL A 200 2.37 4.50 17.70
C VAL A 200 1.08 5.17 17.19
N SER A 201 0.52 6.10 17.99
CA SER A 201 -0.70 6.83 17.59
C SER A 201 -0.47 7.72 16.38
N GLN A 202 0.68 8.37 16.27
CA GLN A 202 1.06 9.15 15.08
C GLN A 202 1.21 8.24 13.85
N LEU A 203 1.81 7.04 14.00
CA LEU A 203 1.90 6.07 12.92
C LEU A 203 0.51 5.59 12.48
N TRP A 204 -0.39 5.29 13.42
CA TRP A 204 -1.78 4.94 13.09
C TRP A 204 -2.53 6.09 12.40
N ALA A 205 -2.35 7.33 12.86
CA ALA A 205 -2.95 8.49 12.23
C ALA A 205 -2.45 8.68 10.80
N TYR A 206 -1.14 8.56 10.59
CA TYR A 206 -0.53 8.60 9.25
C TYR A 206 -1.09 7.54 8.29
N CYS A 207 -1.36 6.33 8.80
CA CYS A 207 -1.97 5.24 8.02
C CYS A 207 -3.52 5.31 7.96
N GLY A 208 -4.16 6.36 8.49
CA GLY A 208 -5.62 6.49 8.49
C GLY A 208 -6.35 5.41 9.28
N LEU A 209 -5.72 4.88 10.33
CA LEU A 209 -6.27 3.86 11.23
C LEU A 209 -6.71 4.44 12.58
N HIS A 210 -6.62 5.75 12.77
CA HIS A 210 -7.10 6.44 13.96
C HIS A 210 -8.63 6.49 14.01
N THR A 211 -9.15 6.81 15.19
CA THR A 211 -10.58 7.05 15.40
C THR A 211 -10.80 8.53 15.67
N LEU A 212 -11.93 9.04 15.25
CA LEU A 212 -12.38 10.41 15.46
C LEU A 212 -13.62 10.39 16.34
N PRO A 213 -13.82 11.38 17.26
CA PRO A 213 -15.07 11.55 17.97
C PRO A 213 -16.23 11.78 16.98
N SER A 214 -17.38 11.19 17.24
CA SER A 214 -18.55 11.34 16.36
C SER A 214 -19.01 12.79 16.22
N THR A 215 -18.78 13.62 17.24
CA THR A 215 -19.09 15.06 17.24
C THR A 215 -18.26 15.86 16.22
N SER A 216 -17.07 15.42 15.87
CA SER A 216 -16.26 16.07 14.83
C SER A 216 -16.87 15.97 13.43
N ARG A 217 -17.89 15.18 13.25
CA ARG A 217 -18.64 15.03 11.98
C ARG A 217 -19.68 16.11 11.76
N LEU A 218 -20.24 16.66 12.84
CA LEU A 218 -21.32 17.67 12.79
C LEU A 218 -20.80 19.09 12.55
N SER A 219 -19.59 19.42 13.01
CA SER A 219 -19.03 20.77 12.88
C SER A 219 -18.48 21.12 11.48
N ILE A 220 -18.44 20.16 10.54
CA ILE A 220 -17.89 20.39 9.19
C ILE A 220 -19.01 20.70 8.16
N THR A 221 -20.27 20.55 8.52
CA THR A 221 -21.41 20.74 7.62
C THR A 221 -22.11 22.09 7.73
N GLN A 222 -21.60 23.03 8.58
CA GLN A 222 -22.33 24.26 8.89
C GLN A 222 -21.72 25.56 8.33
N ASP A 223 -20.72 25.50 7.47
CA ASP A 223 -20.10 26.74 6.95
C ASP A 223 -19.93 26.79 5.43
N ASP A 224 -20.98 26.43 4.70
CA ASP A 224 -21.10 26.77 3.27
C ASP A 224 -22.57 27.05 2.91
N SER A 225 -23.12 28.16 3.46
CA SER A 225 -24.25 28.83 2.88
C SER A 225 -23.76 29.76 1.77
N VAL A 226 -23.56 29.23 0.56
CA VAL A 226 -23.55 30.01 -0.66
C VAL A 226 -24.82 29.65 -1.43
N GLU A 227 -25.73 30.61 -1.49
CA GLU A 227 -26.92 30.60 -2.33
C GLU A 227 -26.58 30.41 -3.80
N GLY A 228 -27.44 29.66 -4.48
CA GLY A 228 -27.70 29.82 -5.91
C GLY A 228 -27.18 28.72 -6.81
N THR A 229 -28.02 27.83 -7.17
CA THR A 229 -28.51 27.51 -8.52
C THR A 229 -28.99 26.06 -8.59
N THR A 230 -30.29 25.93 -8.69
CA THR A 230 -31.04 24.72 -9.01
C THR A 230 -30.66 24.16 -10.38
N LEU A 231 -30.14 22.90 -10.41
CA LEU A 231 -30.35 22.01 -11.54
C LEU A 231 -30.66 20.61 -11.01
N ALA A 232 -31.86 20.15 -11.35
CA ALA A 232 -32.42 18.87 -11.01
C ALA A 232 -31.61 17.71 -11.63
N GLY A 233 -31.24 16.74 -10.80
CA GLY A 233 -30.61 15.49 -11.19
C GLY A 233 -30.63 14.53 -10.02
N SER A 234 -31.80 13.91 -9.82
CA SER A 234 -32.10 12.97 -8.75
C SER A 234 -31.27 11.70 -8.88
N GLN A 235 -30.36 11.44 -7.94
CA GLN A 235 -30.00 10.08 -7.54
C GLN A 235 -29.99 10.02 -6.02
N LYS A 236 -31.05 9.43 -5.47
CA LYS A 236 -31.18 9.03 -4.08
C LYS A 236 -30.13 7.95 -3.77
N SER A 237 -29.00 8.33 -3.20
CA SER A 237 -28.21 7.40 -2.40
C SER A 237 -28.91 7.27 -1.06
N ASN A 238 -29.48 6.11 -0.77
CA ASN A 238 -29.96 5.74 0.55
C ASN A 238 -28.73 5.70 1.52
N GLU A 239 -28.39 6.84 2.08
CA GLU A 239 -27.58 6.90 3.28
C GLU A 239 -28.48 6.56 4.46
N THR A 240 -28.41 5.31 4.91
CA THR A 240 -28.84 4.93 6.25
C THR A 240 -28.04 5.80 7.21
N GLN A 241 -28.65 6.85 7.73
CA GLN A 241 -28.14 7.62 8.84
C GLN A 241 -28.15 6.71 10.06
N ASP A 242 -27.08 5.95 10.26
CA ASP A 242 -26.81 5.32 11.54
C ASP A 242 -26.69 6.46 12.57
N SER A 243 -27.66 6.56 13.44
CA SER A 243 -27.67 7.47 14.61
C SER A 243 -26.61 6.97 15.60
N ILE A 244 -25.37 7.36 15.35
CA ILE A 244 -24.24 7.04 16.24
C ILE A 244 -24.39 7.89 17.50
N ALA A 245 -24.51 7.25 18.66
CA ALA A 245 -24.65 7.92 19.93
C ALA A 245 -23.49 8.92 20.15
N PRO A 246 -23.76 10.12 20.72
CA PRO A 246 -22.73 11.11 21.04
C PRO A 246 -21.67 10.50 21.96
N GLY A 247 -20.37 10.69 21.61
CA GLY A 247 -19.24 10.16 22.36
C GLY A 247 -18.63 8.85 21.82
N THR A 248 -19.23 8.22 20.82
CA THR A 248 -18.65 7.05 20.17
C THR A 248 -17.51 7.46 19.21
N ASN A 249 -16.38 6.74 19.30
CA ASN A 249 -15.26 6.93 18.39
C ASN A 249 -15.49 6.16 17.08
N VAL A 250 -15.48 6.85 15.95
CA VAL A 250 -15.64 6.27 14.61
C VAL A 250 -14.31 6.20 13.86
N ALA A 251 -14.13 5.17 13.03
CA ALA A 251 -12.95 5.05 12.19
C ALA A 251 -12.88 6.21 11.17
N ALA A 252 -11.66 6.73 10.94
CA ALA A 252 -11.44 7.75 9.92
C ALA A 252 -11.87 7.25 8.53
N LYS A 253 -12.81 7.95 7.89
CA LYS A 253 -13.40 7.60 6.59
C LYS A 253 -13.07 8.70 5.57
N ARG A 254 -12.72 8.30 4.34
CA ARG A 254 -12.54 9.24 3.23
C ARG A 254 -13.89 9.84 2.85
N MET A 255 -13.95 11.15 2.72
CA MET A 255 -15.13 11.87 2.26
C MET A 255 -15.01 12.22 0.77
N LYS A 256 -16.12 12.13 0.04
CA LYS A 256 -16.18 12.54 -1.39
C LYS A 256 -15.87 14.04 -1.49
N GLY A 257 -15.02 14.40 -2.44
CA GLY A 257 -14.62 15.79 -2.67
C GLY A 257 -13.57 16.36 -1.71
N ARG A 258 -13.15 15.61 -0.66
CA ARG A 258 -12.11 16.07 0.27
C ARG A 258 -10.86 15.21 0.20
N GLN A 259 -9.69 15.86 0.33
CA GLN A 259 -8.43 15.15 0.44
C GLN A 259 -8.31 14.54 1.84
N ALA A 260 -7.86 13.29 1.91
CA ALA A 260 -7.59 12.63 3.18
C ALA A 260 -6.36 13.26 3.86
N ASN A 261 -6.42 13.47 5.18
CA ASN A 261 -5.28 13.95 5.97
C ASN A 261 -4.33 12.81 6.40
N TRP A 262 -4.39 11.67 5.72
CA TRP A 262 -3.54 10.50 5.94
C TRP A 262 -3.07 9.91 4.61
N SER A 263 -2.00 9.11 4.64
CA SER A 263 -1.51 8.39 3.46
C SER A 263 -2.44 7.22 3.10
N THR A 264 -3.12 7.34 1.96
CA THR A 264 -3.97 6.26 1.43
C THR A 264 -3.14 5.06 1.00
N ILE A 265 -1.92 5.27 0.51
CA ILE A 265 -0.97 4.23 0.14
C ILE A 265 -0.57 3.43 1.38
N ALA A 266 -0.13 4.11 2.46
CA ALA A 266 0.23 3.45 3.71
C ALA A 266 -0.94 2.66 4.31
N LYS A 267 -2.16 3.19 4.26
CA LYS A 267 -3.38 2.47 4.67
C LYS A 267 -3.56 1.19 3.88
N THR A 268 -3.48 1.26 2.54
CA THR A 268 -3.61 0.09 1.67
C THR A 268 -2.54 -0.95 1.94
N ARG A 269 -1.26 -0.52 2.09
CA ARG A 269 -0.15 -1.45 2.38
C ARG A 269 -0.33 -2.14 3.74
N ALA A 270 -0.77 -1.43 4.78
CA ALA A 270 -1.07 -2.01 6.09
C ALA A 270 -2.21 -3.04 6.01
N TYR A 271 -3.25 -2.77 5.21
CA TYR A 271 -4.34 -3.72 4.98
C TYR A 271 -3.88 -4.98 4.24
N LEU A 272 -3.07 -4.84 3.19
CA LEU A 272 -2.56 -5.98 2.43
C LEU A 272 -1.69 -6.92 3.28
N ILE A 273 -0.88 -6.38 4.20
CA ILE A 273 -0.13 -7.21 5.15
C ILE A 273 -1.08 -7.91 6.11
N ALA A 274 -2.07 -7.20 6.66
CA ALA A 274 -3.05 -7.81 7.56
C ALA A 274 -3.82 -8.95 6.87
N GLU A 275 -4.24 -8.75 5.64
CA GLU A 275 -4.90 -9.77 4.82
C GLU A 275 -3.98 -10.98 4.58
N ALA A 276 -2.71 -10.76 4.27
CA ALA A 276 -1.72 -11.82 4.08
C ALA A 276 -1.52 -12.63 5.38
N CYS A 277 -1.43 -11.98 6.55
CA CYS A 277 -1.32 -12.64 7.83
C CYS A 277 -2.57 -13.48 8.16
N VAL A 278 -3.75 -12.96 7.88
CA VAL A 278 -5.02 -13.68 8.07
C VAL A 278 -5.09 -14.90 7.14
N LYS A 279 -4.77 -14.75 5.86
CA LYS A 279 -4.72 -15.85 4.88
C LYS A 279 -3.71 -16.94 5.28
N ALA A 280 -2.56 -16.54 5.82
CA ALA A 280 -1.52 -17.46 6.25
C ALA A 280 -1.89 -18.20 7.54
N GLY A 281 -2.62 -17.56 8.46
CA GLY A 281 -2.85 -18.04 9.82
C GLY A 281 -4.23 -18.61 10.09
N VAL A 282 -5.29 -18.21 9.37
CA VAL A 282 -6.65 -18.73 9.59
C VAL A 282 -6.86 -20.05 8.87
N ARG A 283 -7.45 -21.02 9.56
CA ARG A 283 -7.87 -22.31 9.03
C ARG A 283 -9.36 -22.52 9.32
N LYS A 284 -9.95 -23.50 8.66
CA LYS A 284 -11.29 -23.99 8.94
C LYS A 284 -11.22 -25.45 9.37
N ASP A 285 -12.02 -25.82 10.37
CA ASP A 285 -12.24 -27.20 10.76
C ASP A 285 -13.25 -27.92 9.83
N ALA A 286 -13.56 -29.16 10.12
CA ALA A 286 -14.53 -29.96 9.35
C ALA A 286 -15.95 -29.38 9.40
N ASP A 287 -16.29 -28.66 10.46
CA ASP A 287 -17.59 -28.03 10.67
C ASP A 287 -17.66 -26.62 10.06
N GLY A 288 -16.57 -26.16 9.46
CA GLY A 288 -16.45 -24.84 8.83
C GLY A 288 -16.12 -23.69 9.79
N ASN A 289 -15.89 -23.96 11.08
CA ASN A 289 -15.51 -22.95 12.05
C ASN A 289 -14.06 -22.51 11.82
N ARG A 290 -13.81 -21.21 12.04
CA ARG A 290 -12.45 -20.65 11.88
C ARG A 290 -11.65 -20.83 13.14
N TYR A 291 -10.40 -21.25 12.99
CA TYR A 291 -9.42 -21.29 14.07
C TYR A 291 -8.07 -20.74 13.60
N ALA A 292 -7.27 -20.26 14.55
CA ALA A 292 -5.92 -19.76 14.25
C ALA A 292 -4.92 -20.92 14.29
N LYS A 293 -4.01 -20.93 13.30
CA LYS A 293 -2.84 -21.80 13.33
C LYS A 293 -1.96 -21.44 14.53
N ASP A 294 -1.32 -22.40 15.16
CA ASP A 294 -0.42 -22.20 16.29
C ASP A 294 0.64 -21.13 15.99
N GLY A 295 0.86 -20.23 16.94
CA GLY A 295 1.78 -19.11 16.82
C GLY A 295 1.30 -17.95 15.94
N SER A 296 0.05 -17.97 15.45
CA SER A 296 -0.50 -16.92 14.59
C SER A 296 -1.31 -15.90 15.40
N GLU A 297 -0.62 -14.96 16.08
CA GLU A 297 -1.25 -13.88 16.87
C GLU A 297 -2.28 -13.09 16.03
N TYR A 298 -1.95 -12.76 14.79
CA TYR A 298 -2.81 -11.93 13.94
C TYR A 298 -4.07 -12.65 13.46
N ALA A 299 -3.97 -13.98 13.25
CA ALA A 299 -5.13 -14.78 12.89
C ALA A 299 -6.08 -14.94 14.09
N GLN A 300 -5.55 -15.16 15.29
CA GLN A 300 -6.34 -15.22 16.51
C GLN A 300 -7.06 -13.89 16.74
N LEU A 301 -6.34 -12.77 16.68
CA LEU A 301 -6.91 -11.44 16.84
C LEU A 301 -8.04 -11.14 15.80
N TYR A 302 -7.87 -11.62 14.56
CA TYR A 302 -8.89 -11.51 13.55
C TYR A 302 -10.15 -12.29 13.90
N ILE A 303 -10.01 -13.53 14.35
CA ILE A 303 -11.13 -14.41 14.73
C ILE A 303 -11.87 -13.80 15.93
N ASP A 304 -11.13 -13.42 16.99
CA ASP A 304 -11.70 -12.83 18.19
C ASP A 304 -12.51 -11.57 17.86
N ARG A 305 -11.96 -10.70 16.98
CA ARG A 305 -12.65 -9.50 16.57
C ARG A 305 -13.90 -9.79 15.74
N ARG A 306 -13.86 -10.81 14.89
CA ARG A 306 -15.03 -11.26 14.10
C ARG A 306 -16.14 -11.78 15.00
N ASN A 307 -15.80 -12.57 16.02
CA ASN A 307 -16.75 -13.09 16.99
C ASN A 307 -17.35 -11.93 17.80
N HIS A 308 -16.52 -11.05 18.32
CA HIS A 308 -16.97 -9.85 19.04
C HIS A 308 -17.93 -8.99 18.20
N THR A 309 -17.65 -8.75 16.90
CA THR A 309 -18.55 -7.97 16.05
C THR A 309 -19.84 -8.70 15.73
N ALA A 310 -19.85 -10.03 15.67
CA ALA A 310 -21.08 -10.81 15.48
C ALA A 310 -22.03 -10.69 16.69
N GLU A 311 -21.47 -10.56 17.90
CA GLU A 311 -22.24 -10.38 19.15
C GLU A 311 -22.72 -8.94 19.33
N THR A 312 -21.84 -7.97 19.08
CA THR A 312 -22.11 -6.54 19.39
C THR A 312 -22.80 -5.79 18.26
N HIS A 313 -22.68 -6.27 17.02
CA HIS A 313 -23.19 -5.65 15.79
C HIS A 313 -23.80 -6.69 14.85
N PRO A 314 -24.87 -7.40 15.28
CA PRO A 314 -25.51 -8.44 14.45
C PRO A 314 -26.09 -7.89 13.12
N GLU A 315 -26.33 -6.57 13.07
CA GLU A 315 -26.81 -5.86 11.87
C GLU A 315 -25.71 -5.65 10.81
N TRP A 316 -24.45 -5.85 11.15
CA TRP A 316 -23.35 -5.63 10.20
C TRP A 316 -23.29 -6.72 9.14
N THR A 317 -23.03 -6.31 7.91
CA THR A 317 -22.74 -7.26 6.83
C THR A 317 -21.40 -7.99 7.10
N ALA A 318 -21.26 -9.17 6.53
CA ALA A 318 -20.01 -9.96 6.62
C ALA A 318 -18.78 -9.13 6.20
N LEU A 319 -18.94 -8.23 5.21
CA LEU A 319 -17.87 -7.35 4.73
C LEU A 319 -17.52 -6.24 5.75
N HIS A 320 -18.51 -5.65 6.41
CA HIS A 320 -18.27 -4.66 7.47
C HIS A 320 -17.47 -5.26 8.62
N SER A 321 -17.91 -6.41 9.14
CA SER A 321 -17.21 -7.13 10.20
C SER A 321 -15.80 -7.56 9.79
N GLN A 322 -15.60 -8.00 8.53
CA GLN A 322 -14.27 -8.34 8.00
C GLN A 322 -13.35 -7.12 7.95
N ASN A 323 -13.83 -6.00 7.43
CA ASN A 323 -13.03 -4.77 7.32
C ASN A 323 -12.67 -4.20 8.69
N ASP A 324 -13.56 -4.28 9.67
CA ASP A 324 -13.24 -3.86 11.04
C ASP A 324 -12.18 -4.78 11.66
N ALA A 325 -12.30 -6.09 11.50
CA ALA A 325 -11.30 -7.03 12.00
C ALA A 325 -9.92 -6.79 11.34
N LEU A 326 -9.86 -6.59 10.02
CA LEU A 326 -8.62 -6.28 9.31
C LEU A 326 -8.02 -4.93 9.78
N ARG A 327 -8.86 -3.94 10.10
CA ARG A 327 -8.40 -2.66 10.66
C ARG A 327 -7.70 -2.85 12.02
N ILE A 328 -8.26 -3.69 12.89
CA ILE A 328 -7.67 -4.00 14.19
C ILE A 328 -6.36 -4.77 14.04
N VAL A 329 -6.31 -5.76 13.14
CA VAL A 329 -5.09 -6.50 12.81
C VAL A 329 -4.02 -5.56 12.25
N SER A 330 -4.35 -4.67 11.32
CA SER A 330 -3.42 -3.66 10.78
C SER A 330 -2.82 -2.78 11.87
N LYS A 331 -3.63 -2.32 12.83
CA LYS A 331 -3.14 -1.55 14.00
C LYS A 331 -2.17 -2.37 14.86
N ARG A 332 -2.44 -3.64 15.07
CA ARG A 332 -1.58 -4.54 15.85
C ARG A 332 -0.25 -4.75 15.13
N ILE A 333 -0.26 -5.02 13.83
CA ILE A 333 0.95 -5.18 13.02
C ILE A 333 1.81 -3.92 13.06
N LEU A 334 1.23 -2.74 12.82
CA LEU A 334 1.96 -1.46 12.88
C LEU A 334 2.54 -1.19 14.27
N ARG A 335 1.82 -1.54 15.35
CA ARG A 335 2.34 -1.42 16.72
C ARG A 335 3.54 -2.35 16.96
N ASN A 336 3.45 -3.59 16.51
CA ASN A 336 4.53 -4.56 16.69
C ASN A 336 5.75 -4.17 15.85
N LEU A 337 5.54 -3.70 14.61
CA LEU A 337 6.59 -3.16 13.74
C LEU A 337 7.25 -1.92 14.36
N TRP A 338 6.46 -1.00 14.91
CA TRP A 338 6.98 0.18 15.60
C TRP A 338 7.82 -0.19 16.82
N ARG A 339 7.40 -1.19 17.61
CA ARG A 339 8.16 -1.68 18.76
C ARG A 339 9.50 -2.27 18.32
N ALA A 340 9.49 -3.14 17.31
CA ALA A 340 10.72 -3.71 16.76
C ALA A 340 11.67 -2.62 16.26
N ALA A 341 11.17 -1.62 15.53
CA ALA A 341 11.97 -0.50 15.07
C ALA A 341 12.54 0.32 16.24
N ARG A 342 11.73 0.63 17.25
CA ARG A 342 12.20 1.32 18.47
C ARG A 342 13.31 0.56 19.17
N ASP A 343 13.13 -0.73 19.36
CA ASP A 343 14.08 -1.56 20.09
C ASP A 343 15.42 -1.66 19.34
N ILE A 344 15.41 -1.72 18.01
CA ILE A 344 16.61 -1.65 17.16
C ILE A 344 17.34 -0.30 17.38
N HIS A 345 16.62 0.82 17.26
CA HIS A 345 17.21 2.15 17.44
C HIS A 345 17.74 2.38 18.85
N MET A 346 17.11 1.82 19.90
CA MET A 346 17.58 1.96 21.27
C MET A 346 18.83 1.12 21.52
N ASN A 347 18.89 -0.11 21.04
CA ASN A 347 20.06 -0.98 21.16
C ASN A 347 21.29 -0.37 20.47
N ASP A 348 21.12 0.24 19.29
CA ASP A 348 22.23 0.89 18.58
C ASP A 348 22.70 2.16 19.31
N LYS A 349 21.81 2.89 19.94
CA LYS A 349 22.15 4.04 20.78
C LYS A 349 22.96 3.62 22.00
N GLU A 350 22.55 2.56 22.71
CA GLU A 350 23.28 2.01 23.85
C GLU A 350 24.66 1.50 23.45
N ALA A 351 24.77 0.80 22.32
CA ALA A 351 26.06 0.34 21.78
C ALA A 351 26.99 1.50 21.42
N SER A 352 26.46 2.66 21.00
CA SER A 352 27.23 3.84 20.66
C SER A 352 27.69 4.64 21.89
N ILE A 353 27.02 4.51 23.02
CA ILE A 353 27.32 5.23 24.27
C ILE A 353 28.20 4.36 25.22
N GLY A 354 28.14 3.04 25.07
CA GLY A 354 28.82 2.07 25.94
C GLY A 354 30.31 1.84 25.60
N ILE A 355 30.89 2.68 24.74
CA ILE A 355 32.31 2.77 24.46
C ILE A 355 32.87 3.99 25.22
#